data_3cd3a0f595ae71c6f07911baa936a452
#
_entry.id   3cd3a0f595ae71c6f07911baa936a452
#
_cell.length_a   1.000
_cell.length_b   1.000
_cell.length_c   1.000
_cell.angle_alpha   90.00
_cell.angle_beta   90.00
_cell.angle_gamma   90.00
#
_symmetry.space_group_name_H-M   'P 1'
#
loop_
_entity.id
_entity.type
_entity.pdbx_description
1 polymer ?
#
loop_
_entity_poly.entity_id
_entity_poly.type
_entity_poly.pdbx_seq_one_letter_code
_entity_poly.pdbx_strand_id
1 'polypeptide(L)'
;MTEQSDSLDDYLDNHYIHRSNWLRAAVLGANDGILSTASIAIGVAAASDFREPVILATLAGLVAGALSMAAGEYVSVSSQTDIEQADIEREKQELNDMPEIELLRLAEIYENRGLKKETALTVAKELTEHDVLGAHVRDELGINEISQAKPIQAAFASGAAFTAGGIMPFAVTLSFPLEHMEYFLYGSATVFLMLLGALAAKTGGSNILKAIIRITFWGTVAMGLTALAGYLFGASV
;
A
#
# COMPACT_ATOMS: atom_id res chain seq x y z
N MET A 1 33.22 -7.49 23.62
CA MET A 1 32.20 -8.30 22.91
C MET A 1 30.89 -7.55 22.69
N THR A 2 30.56 -6.52 23.43
CA THR A 2 29.34 -5.69 23.32
C THR A 2 29.39 -4.66 22.19
N GLU A 3 30.50 -4.02 21.90
CA GLU A 3 30.60 -3.00 20.81
C GLU A 3 30.46 -3.57 19.38
N GLN A 4 30.79 -4.84 19.18
CA GLN A 4 30.70 -5.50 17.86
C GLN A 4 29.27 -6.00 17.57
N SER A 5 28.48 -6.27 18.62
CA SER A 5 27.05 -6.62 18.52
C SER A 5 26.20 -5.41 18.13
N ASP A 6 26.41 -4.25 18.77
CA ASP A 6 25.66 -3.02 18.47
C ASP A 6 25.89 -2.51 17.03
N SER A 7 27.11 -2.71 16.47
CA SER A 7 27.42 -2.34 15.09
C SER A 7 26.81 -3.28 14.05
N LEU A 8 26.62 -4.55 14.39
CA LEU A 8 25.98 -5.54 13.52
C LEU A 8 24.45 -5.34 13.46
N ASP A 9 23.84 -5.04 14.61
CA ASP A 9 22.40 -4.76 14.69
C ASP A 9 22.04 -3.48 13.93
N ASP A 10 22.84 -2.40 14.06
CA ASP A 10 22.65 -1.15 13.29
C ASP A 10 22.86 -1.35 11.78
N TYR A 11 23.74 -2.28 11.38
CA TYR A 11 23.95 -2.63 9.97
C TYR A 11 22.80 -3.48 9.39
N LEU A 12 22.22 -4.38 10.19
CA LEU A 12 21.13 -5.27 9.77
C LEU A 12 19.77 -4.57 9.75
N ASP A 13 19.54 -3.59 10.63
CA ASP A 13 18.28 -2.84 10.74
C ASP A 13 18.04 -1.82 9.60
N ASN A 14 19.04 -1.56 8.75
CA ASN A 14 18.95 -0.58 7.68
C ASN A 14 18.33 -1.10 6.37
N HIS A 15 17.75 -2.29 6.33
CA HIS A 15 17.10 -2.79 5.12
C HIS A 15 15.74 -2.11 4.86
N TYR A 16 15.58 -1.56 3.65
CA TYR A 16 14.35 -0.87 3.21
C TYR A 16 13.10 -1.77 3.20
N ILE A 17 13.28 -3.10 3.20
CA ILE A 17 12.18 -4.07 3.13
C ILE A 17 11.22 -3.96 4.32
N HIS A 18 11.70 -3.60 5.51
CA HIS A 18 10.88 -3.39 6.71
C HIS A 18 9.93 -2.18 6.60
N ARG A 19 10.20 -1.27 5.66
CA ARG A 19 9.38 -0.07 5.40
C ARG A 19 8.38 -0.27 4.26
N SER A 20 8.40 -1.40 3.56
CA SER A 20 7.70 -1.57 2.29
C SER A 20 6.17 -1.53 2.41
N ASN A 21 5.59 -2.11 3.45
CA ASN A 21 4.13 -2.26 3.55
C ASN A 21 3.42 -0.93 3.88
N TRP A 22 3.82 -0.24 4.95
CA TRP A 22 3.21 1.03 5.32
C TRP A 22 3.53 2.14 4.30
N LEU A 23 4.75 2.15 3.74
CA LEU A 23 5.14 3.11 2.72
C LEU A 23 4.32 2.93 1.45
N ARG A 24 4.09 1.68 1.03
CA ARG A 24 3.23 1.37 -0.10
C ARG A 24 1.80 1.88 0.11
N ALA A 25 1.21 1.61 1.28
CA ALA A 25 -0.14 2.07 1.61
C ALA A 25 -0.22 3.61 1.65
N ALA A 26 0.76 4.27 2.25
CA ALA A 26 0.81 5.73 2.31
C ALA A 26 0.97 6.38 0.94
N VAL A 27 1.88 5.84 0.10
CA VAL A 27 2.10 6.35 -1.27
C VAL A 27 0.88 6.10 -2.14
N LEU A 28 0.26 4.92 -2.05
CA LEU A 28 -0.94 4.58 -2.80
C LEU A 28 -2.10 5.51 -2.40
N GLY A 29 -2.35 5.66 -1.10
CA GLY A 29 -3.40 6.53 -0.60
C GLY A 29 -3.21 8.00 -1.00
N ALA A 30 -2.00 8.55 -0.82
CA ALA A 30 -1.70 9.93 -1.19
C ALA A 30 -1.78 10.17 -2.71
N ASN A 31 -1.26 9.24 -3.52
CA ASN A 31 -1.35 9.29 -4.98
C ASN A 31 -2.81 9.28 -5.45
N ASP A 32 -3.62 8.36 -4.92
CA ASP A 32 -5.03 8.27 -5.26
C ASP A 32 -5.81 9.49 -4.77
N GLY A 33 -5.51 10.01 -3.57
CA GLY A 33 -6.10 11.25 -3.06
C GLY A 33 -5.84 12.45 -3.96
N ILE A 34 -4.61 12.63 -4.45
CA ILE A 34 -4.28 13.70 -5.40
C ILE A 34 -5.05 13.50 -6.70
N LEU A 35 -4.94 12.31 -7.30
CA LEU A 35 -5.49 12.02 -8.61
C LEU A 35 -7.01 12.05 -8.64
N SER A 36 -7.67 11.33 -7.74
CA SER A 36 -9.12 11.20 -7.70
C SER A 36 -9.77 12.56 -7.43
N THR A 37 -9.26 13.30 -6.44
CA THR A 37 -9.81 14.61 -6.07
C THR A 37 -9.54 15.66 -7.14
N ALA A 38 -8.32 15.73 -7.71
CA ALA A 38 -8.01 16.64 -8.82
C ALA A 38 -8.82 16.30 -10.07
N SER A 39 -8.96 15.01 -10.41
CA SER A 39 -9.72 14.56 -11.58
C SER A 39 -11.21 14.93 -11.47
N ILE A 40 -11.83 14.73 -10.30
CA ILE A 40 -13.21 15.16 -10.05
C ILE A 40 -13.33 16.69 -10.21
N ALA A 41 -12.44 17.44 -9.58
CA ALA A 41 -12.44 18.90 -9.66
C ALA A 41 -12.31 19.39 -11.11
N ILE A 42 -11.36 18.85 -11.88
CA ILE A 42 -11.12 19.19 -13.29
C ILE A 42 -12.31 18.81 -14.14
N GLY A 43 -12.85 17.57 -13.98
CA GLY A 43 -13.96 17.09 -14.76
C GLY A 43 -15.23 17.92 -14.56
N VAL A 44 -15.53 18.32 -13.32
CA VAL A 44 -16.69 19.17 -13.03
C VAL A 44 -16.44 20.62 -13.43
N ALA A 45 -15.21 21.15 -13.29
CA ALA A 45 -14.86 22.49 -13.76
C ALA A 45 -15.02 22.63 -15.28
N ALA A 46 -14.64 21.60 -16.04
CA ALA A 46 -14.81 21.55 -17.49
C ALA A 46 -16.28 21.46 -17.94
N ALA A 47 -17.19 21.06 -17.05
CA ALA A 47 -18.61 20.86 -17.34
C ALA A 47 -19.52 21.93 -16.70
N SER A 48 -19.00 22.88 -15.91
CA SER A 48 -19.81 23.80 -15.11
C SER A 48 -19.41 25.25 -15.32
N ASP A 49 -20.39 26.11 -15.43
CA ASP A 49 -20.21 27.59 -15.45
C ASP A 49 -20.13 28.19 -14.04
N PHE A 50 -20.34 27.40 -12.99
CA PHE A 50 -20.38 27.85 -11.61
C PHE A 50 -19.34 27.13 -10.76
N ARG A 51 -18.78 27.85 -9.78
CA ARG A 51 -17.73 27.34 -8.89
C ARG A 51 -18.27 26.41 -7.81
N GLU A 52 -19.47 26.66 -7.30
CA GLU A 52 -20.08 25.94 -6.19
C GLU A 52 -20.21 24.41 -6.47
N PRO A 53 -20.68 23.95 -7.66
CA PRO A 53 -20.71 22.55 -8.00
C PRO A 53 -19.33 21.88 -7.97
N VAL A 54 -18.28 22.60 -8.40
CA VAL A 54 -16.90 22.09 -8.39
C VAL A 54 -16.42 21.87 -6.95
N ILE A 55 -16.63 22.86 -6.07
CA ILE A 55 -16.26 22.76 -4.65
C ILE A 55 -17.00 21.59 -3.98
N LEU A 56 -18.32 21.52 -4.18
CA LEU A 56 -19.15 20.49 -3.56
C LEU A 56 -18.76 19.09 -4.05
N ALA A 57 -18.59 18.89 -5.35
CA ALA A 57 -18.20 17.61 -5.92
C ALA A 57 -16.80 17.19 -5.46
N THR A 58 -15.86 18.14 -5.39
CA THR A 58 -14.50 17.88 -4.91
C THR A 58 -14.49 17.49 -3.42
N LEU A 59 -15.25 18.18 -2.57
CA LEU A 59 -15.39 17.84 -1.17
C LEU A 59 -16.05 16.47 -0.98
N ALA A 60 -17.14 16.21 -1.69
CA ALA A 60 -17.82 14.93 -1.65
C ALA A 60 -16.90 13.79 -2.10
N GLY A 61 -16.14 14.00 -3.19
CA GLY A 61 -15.16 13.04 -3.68
C GLY A 61 -14.02 12.79 -2.68
N LEU A 62 -13.51 13.83 -2.03
CA LEU A 62 -12.48 13.71 -1.00
C LEU A 62 -12.97 12.87 0.19
N VAL A 63 -14.16 13.17 0.71
CA VAL A 63 -14.73 12.44 1.85
C VAL A 63 -15.07 11.00 1.47
N ALA A 64 -15.76 10.80 0.34
CA ALA A 64 -16.14 9.47 -0.14
C ALA A 64 -14.90 8.61 -0.44
N GLY A 65 -13.88 9.18 -1.10
CA GLY A 65 -12.64 8.51 -1.41
C GLY A 65 -11.85 8.10 -0.17
N ALA A 66 -11.72 9.00 0.81
CA ALA A 66 -11.04 8.72 2.07
C ALA A 66 -11.72 7.57 2.84
N LEU A 67 -13.06 7.59 2.94
CA LEU A 67 -13.83 6.53 3.59
C LEU A 67 -13.77 5.21 2.81
N SER A 68 -13.86 5.26 1.48
CA SER A 68 -13.76 4.08 0.62
C SER A 68 -12.38 3.41 0.72
N MET A 69 -11.30 4.22 0.70
CA MET A 69 -9.94 3.73 0.89
C MET A 69 -9.75 3.09 2.27
N ALA A 70 -10.23 3.75 3.33
CA ALA A 70 -10.15 3.20 4.68
C ALA A 70 -10.94 1.89 4.83
N ALA A 71 -12.18 1.85 4.33
CA ALA A 71 -13.02 0.66 4.38
C ALA A 71 -12.46 -0.48 3.51
N GLY A 72 -11.99 -0.17 2.31
CA GLY A 72 -11.38 -1.15 1.39
C GLY A 72 -10.13 -1.79 1.98
N GLU A 73 -9.25 -0.99 2.56
CA GLU A 73 -8.04 -1.47 3.22
C GLU A 73 -8.37 -2.32 4.46
N TYR A 74 -9.34 -1.88 5.28
CA TYR A 74 -9.83 -2.67 6.41
C TYR A 74 -10.32 -4.05 5.99
N VAL A 75 -11.20 -4.11 4.98
CA VAL A 75 -11.77 -5.38 4.49
C VAL A 75 -10.68 -6.26 3.89
N SER A 76 -9.79 -5.70 3.08
CA SER A 76 -8.70 -6.43 2.43
C SER A 76 -7.75 -7.06 3.46
N VAL A 77 -7.29 -6.26 4.43
CA VAL A 77 -6.36 -6.73 5.47
C VAL A 77 -7.05 -7.67 6.46
N SER A 78 -8.34 -7.46 6.78
CA SER A 78 -9.11 -8.41 7.60
C SER A 78 -9.27 -9.76 6.89
N SER A 79 -9.59 -9.75 5.60
CA SER A 79 -9.70 -10.99 4.82
C SER A 79 -8.38 -11.76 4.75
N GLN A 80 -7.25 -11.05 4.67
CA GLN A 80 -5.93 -11.68 4.76
C GLN A 80 -5.73 -12.33 6.14
N THR A 81 -6.07 -11.64 7.23
CA THR A 81 -5.99 -12.18 8.59
C THR A 81 -6.86 -13.44 8.76
N ASP A 82 -8.07 -13.41 8.21
CA ASP A 82 -9.00 -14.55 8.27
C ASP A 82 -8.43 -15.78 7.54
N ILE A 83 -7.80 -15.58 6.38
CA ILE A 83 -7.13 -16.65 5.61
C ILE A 83 -5.94 -17.20 6.39
N GLU A 84 -5.05 -16.33 6.89
CA GLU A 84 -3.89 -16.72 7.70
C GLU A 84 -4.32 -17.53 8.93
N GLN A 85 -5.39 -17.11 9.61
CA GLN A 85 -5.90 -17.83 10.77
C GLN A 85 -6.49 -19.19 10.41
N ALA A 86 -7.18 -19.29 9.27
CA ALA A 86 -7.72 -20.57 8.78
C ALA A 86 -6.60 -21.55 8.40
N ASP A 87 -5.54 -21.07 7.76
CA ASP A 87 -4.37 -21.89 7.43
C ASP A 87 -3.62 -22.34 8.70
N ILE A 88 -3.45 -21.48 9.70
CA ILE A 88 -2.84 -21.85 10.99
C ILE A 88 -3.68 -22.91 11.71
N GLU A 89 -5.00 -22.81 11.69
CA GLU A 89 -5.86 -23.80 12.33
C GLU A 89 -5.85 -25.14 11.62
N ARG A 90 -5.77 -25.12 10.29
CA ARG A 90 -5.58 -26.31 9.48
C ARG A 90 -4.24 -26.97 9.77
N GLU A 91 -3.17 -26.21 9.85
CA GLU A 91 -1.82 -26.68 10.16
C GLU A 91 -1.76 -27.38 11.52
N LYS A 92 -2.43 -26.81 12.54
CA LYS A 92 -2.56 -27.46 13.86
C LYS A 92 -3.23 -28.84 13.78
N GLN A 93 -4.24 -28.99 12.92
CA GLN A 93 -4.91 -30.26 12.72
C GLN A 93 -4.00 -31.25 12.02
N GLU A 94 -3.31 -30.85 10.96
CA GLU A 94 -2.36 -31.71 10.22
C GLU A 94 -1.20 -32.18 11.12
N LEU A 95 -0.64 -31.29 11.93
CA LEU A 95 0.39 -31.63 12.93
C LEU A 95 -0.09 -32.62 13.99
N ASN A 96 -1.35 -32.59 14.39
CA ASN A 96 -1.93 -33.55 15.33
C ASN A 96 -2.23 -34.92 14.68
N ASP A 97 -2.74 -34.89 13.45
CA ASP A 97 -3.21 -36.11 12.76
C ASP A 97 -2.06 -36.89 12.09
N MET A 98 -1.04 -36.18 11.60
CA MET A 98 0.03 -36.78 10.78
C MET A 98 1.43 -36.24 11.14
N PRO A 99 1.85 -36.26 12.42
CA PRO A 99 3.09 -35.58 12.88
C PRO A 99 4.37 -36.09 12.16
N GLU A 100 4.42 -37.36 11.77
CA GLU A 100 5.58 -37.91 11.06
C GLU A 100 5.67 -37.39 9.62
N ILE A 101 4.53 -37.16 8.97
CA ILE A 101 4.47 -36.64 7.61
C ILE A 101 4.86 -35.16 7.64
N GLU A 102 4.36 -34.43 8.58
CA GLU A 102 4.66 -33.00 8.73
C GLU A 102 6.13 -32.75 9.08
N LEU A 103 6.76 -33.59 9.89
CA LEU A 103 8.20 -33.57 10.11
C LEU A 103 8.99 -33.73 8.80
N LEU A 104 8.57 -34.67 7.93
CA LEU A 104 9.23 -34.87 6.64
C LEU A 104 9.00 -33.69 5.69
N ARG A 105 7.82 -33.10 5.73
CA ARG A 105 7.46 -31.91 4.95
C ARG A 105 8.32 -30.70 5.35
N LEU A 106 8.50 -30.47 6.65
CA LEU A 106 9.42 -29.44 7.13
C LEU A 106 10.86 -29.72 6.69
N ALA A 107 11.32 -30.97 6.74
CA ALA A 107 12.64 -31.36 6.25
C ALA A 107 12.79 -31.11 4.73
N GLU A 108 11.76 -31.39 3.92
CA GLU A 108 11.76 -31.14 2.48
C GLU A 108 11.90 -29.64 2.16
N ILE A 109 11.27 -28.76 2.94
CA ILE A 109 11.45 -27.30 2.81
C ILE A 109 12.92 -26.92 2.94
N TYR A 110 13.63 -27.47 3.90
CA TYR A 110 15.05 -27.20 4.10
C TYR A 110 15.95 -27.88 3.05
N GLU A 111 15.58 -29.06 2.54
CA GLU A 111 16.25 -29.66 1.38
C GLU A 111 16.15 -28.74 0.15
N ASN A 112 14.97 -28.20 -0.14
CA ASN A 112 14.72 -27.27 -1.23
C ASN A 112 15.48 -25.94 -1.07
N ARG A 113 15.82 -25.57 0.16
CA ARG A 113 16.71 -24.42 0.48
C ARG A 113 18.20 -24.75 0.32
N GLY A 114 18.54 -25.99 -0.05
CA GLY A 114 19.92 -26.40 -0.38
C GLY A 114 20.65 -27.18 0.72
N LEU A 115 19.98 -27.60 1.79
CA LEU A 115 20.57 -28.48 2.78
C LEU A 115 20.62 -29.93 2.26
N LYS A 116 21.61 -30.69 2.74
CA LYS A 116 21.64 -32.15 2.53
C LYS A 116 20.48 -32.78 3.32
N LYS A 117 19.91 -33.85 2.80
CA LYS A 117 18.76 -34.54 3.39
C LYS A 117 18.95 -34.89 4.88
N GLU A 118 20.12 -35.38 5.25
CA GLU A 118 20.43 -35.71 6.64
C GLU A 118 20.44 -34.49 7.55
N THR A 119 21.02 -33.36 7.07
CA THR A 119 21.04 -32.08 7.78
C THR A 119 19.66 -31.47 7.88
N ALA A 120 18.89 -31.49 6.80
CA ALA A 120 17.52 -30.98 6.74
C ALA A 120 16.60 -31.70 7.74
N LEU A 121 16.70 -33.02 7.81
CA LEU A 121 15.94 -33.82 8.77
C LEU A 121 16.35 -33.51 10.23
N THR A 122 17.63 -33.28 10.49
CA THR A 122 18.11 -32.91 11.82
C THR A 122 17.56 -31.55 12.22
N VAL A 123 17.64 -30.55 11.34
CA VAL A 123 17.06 -29.21 11.56
C VAL A 123 15.55 -29.27 11.80
N ALA A 124 14.82 -30.03 10.97
CA ALA A 124 13.39 -30.19 11.14
C ALA A 124 13.02 -30.79 12.50
N LYS A 125 13.75 -31.80 12.98
CA LYS A 125 13.56 -32.40 14.31
C LYS A 125 13.79 -31.41 15.43
N GLU A 126 14.90 -30.69 15.40
CA GLU A 126 15.24 -29.71 16.45
C GLU A 126 14.20 -28.57 16.49
N LEU A 127 13.73 -28.08 15.35
CA LEU A 127 12.67 -27.08 15.27
C LEU A 127 11.32 -27.62 15.76
N THR A 128 10.98 -28.85 15.42
CA THR A 128 9.76 -29.53 15.90
C THR A 128 9.76 -29.69 17.42
N GLU A 129 10.90 -30.05 18.01
CA GLU A 129 11.07 -30.19 19.45
C GLU A 129 10.98 -28.84 20.18
N HIS A 130 11.40 -27.76 19.53
CA HIS A 130 11.38 -26.41 20.12
C HIS A 130 9.99 -25.75 20.03
N ASP A 131 9.43 -25.65 18.82
CA ASP A 131 8.10 -25.06 18.55
C ASP A 131 7.62 -25.53 17.18
N VAL A 132 6.93 -26.66 17.15
CA VAL A 132 6.46 -27.31 15.91
C VAL A 132 5.54 -26.37 15.11
N LEU A 133 4.55 -25.77 15.77
CA LEU A 133 3.60 -24.88 15.07
C LEU A 133 4.28 -23.62 14.54
N GLY A 134 5.11 -22.99 15.35
CA GLY A 134 5.85 -21.79 14.93
C GLY A 134 6.82 -22.06 13.78
N ALA A 135 7.45 -23.26 13.75
CA ALA A 135 8.30 -23.67 12.63
C ALA A 135 7.52 -23.77 11.32
N HIS A 136 6.36 -24.46 11.32
CA HIS A 136 5.51 -24.61 10.13
C HIS A 136 4.88 -23.28 9.70
N VAL A 137 4.32 -22.52 10.64
CA VAL A 137 3.74 -21.20 10.36
C VAL A 137 4.76 -20.28 9.67
N ARG A 138 6.01 -20.27 10.12
CA ARG A 138 7.06 -19.44 9.55
C ARG A 138 7.62 -19.99 8.24
N ASP A 139 7.94 -21.30 8.19
CA ASP A 139 8.72 -21.87 7.10
C ASP A 139 7.87 -22.44 5.96
N GLU A 140 6.66 -22.89 6.24
CA GLU A 140 5.70 -23.40 5.28
C GLU A 140 4.69 -22.33 4.85
N LEU A 141 3.99 -21.70 5.81
CA LEU A 141 2.98 -20.68 5.51
C LEU A 141 3.58 -19.32 5.21
N GLY A 142 4.86 -19.09 5.56
CA GLY A 142 5.54 -17.81 5.35
C GLY A 142 5.04 -16.68 6.23
N ILE A 143 4.27 -17.00 7.28
CA ILE A 143 3.71 -16.04 8.22
C ILE A 143 4.75 -15.77 9.30
N ASN A 144 5.15 -14.50 9.44
CA ASN A 144 6.10 -14.06 10.46
C ASN A 144 5.60 -12.78 11.16
N GLU A 145 6.21 -12.41 12.28
CA GLU A 145 5.79 -11.25 13.08
C GLU A 145 5.79 -9.94 12.29
N ILE A 146 6.67 -9.81 11.28
CA ILE A 146 6.79 -8.63 10.42
C ILE A 146 5.61 -8.53 9.45
N SER A 147 5.04 -9.67 9.05
CA SER A 147 3.92 -9.75 8.10
C SER A 147 2.55 -9.73 8.76
N GLN A 148 2.47 -9.72 10.11
CA GLN A 148 1.17 -9.71 10.80
C GLN A 148 0.29 -8.55 10.33
N ALA A 149 -0.87 -8.91 9.82
CA ALA A 149 -1.85 -7.98 9.32
C ALA A 149 -2.51 -7.18 10.45
N LYS A 150 -2.60 -5.84 10.31
CA LYS A 150 -3.22 -4.94 11.29
C LYS A 150 -4.32 -4.10 10.63
N PRO A 151 -5.53 -4.66 10.47
CA PRO A 151 -6.61 -4.06 9.67
C PRO A 151 -6.96 -2.62 10.03
N ILE A 152 -7.14 -2.34 11.32
CA ILE A 152 -7.53 -1.00 11.81
C ILE A 152 -6.41 0.01 11.53
N GLN A 153 -5.15 -0.36 11.77
CA GLN A 153 -4.02 0.52 11.51
C GLN A 153 -3.87 0.82 10.02
N ALA A 154 -4.03 -0.21 9.17
CA ALA A 154 -3.97 -0.09 7.72
C ALA A 154 -5.08 0.82 7.19
N ALA A 155 -6.32 0.66 7.68
CA ALA A 155 -7.47 1.49 7.34
C ALA A 155 -7.23 2.97 7.64
N PHE A 156 -6.80 3.28 8.86
CA PHE A 156 -6.49 4.67 9.25
C PHE A 156 -5.34 5.27 8.42
N ALA A 157 -4.28 4.51 8.19
CA ALA A 157 -3.14 4.97 7.40
C ALA A 157 -3.55 5.27 5.96
N SER A 158 -4.35 4.41 5.34
CA SER A 158 -4.84 4.55 3.97
C SER A 158 -5.78 5.76 3.82
N GLY A 159 -6.79 5.89 4.69
CA GLY A 159 -7.72 7.02 4.66
C GLY A 159 -7.05 8.36 4.97
N ALA A 160 -6.12 8.39 5.92
CA ALA A 160 -5.35 9.58 6.24
C ALA A 160 -4.41 9.99 5.08
N ALA A 161 -3.75 9.03 4.44
CA ALA A 161 -2.90 9.28 3.28
C ALA A 161 -3.69 9.82 2.09
N PHE A 162 -4.87 9.23 1.80
CA PHE A 162 -5.80 9.74 0.78
C PHE A 162 -6.22 11.19 1.08
N THR A 163 -6.64 11.46 2.31
CA THR A 163 -7.04 12.81 2.74
C THR A 163 -5.90 13.79 2.58
N ALA A 164 -4.69 13.45 3.00
CA ALA A 164 -3.51 14.30 2.87
C ALA A 164 -3.18 14.62 1.39
N GLY A 165 -3.35 13.66 0.48
CA GLY A 165 -3.19 13.87 -0.95
C GLY A 165 -4.30 14.76 -1.54
N GLY A 166 -5.56 14.47 -1.21
CA GLY A 166 -6.71 15.12 -1.80
C GLY A 166 -7.04 16.50 -1.24
N ILE A 167 -6.51 16.86 -0.07
CA ILE A 167 -6.73 18.18 0.53
C ILE A 167 -6.13 19.31 -0.33
N MET A 168 -5.05 19.04 -1.07
CA MET A 168 -4.42 20.04 -1.94
C MET A 168 -5.31 20.40 -3.15
N PRO A 169 -5.83 19.47 -3.97
CA PRO A 169 -6.76 19.82 -5.03
C PRO A 169 -8.02 20.52 -4.49
N PHE A 170 -8.54 20.09 -3.35
CA PHE A 170 -9.66 20.74 -2.70
C PHE A 170 -9.33 22.21 -2.32
N ALA A 171 -8.15 22.46 -1.75
CA ALA A 171 -7.72 23.81 -1.43
C ALA A 171 -7.60 24.72 -2.68
N VAL A 172 -7.18 24.16 -3.82
CA VAL A 172 -7.15 24.88 -5.10
C VAL A 172 -8.55 25.31 -5.51
N THR A 173 -9.58 24.44 -5.40
CA THR A 173 -10.96 24.82 -5.73
C THR A 173 -11.51 25.93 -4.85
N LEU A 174 -11.02 26.03 -3.62
CA LEU A 174 -11.39 27.11 -2.68
C LEU A 174 -10.65 28.44 -2.94
N SER A 175 -9.47 28.38 -3.57
CA SER A 175 -8.58 29.54 -3.64
C SER A 175 -8.61 30.26 -4.99
N PHE A 176 -8.95 29.56 -6.07
CA PHE A 176 -8.85 30.09 -7.43
C PHE A 176 -10.22 30.27 -8.09
N PRO A 177 -10.39 31.31 -8.95
CA PRO A 177 -11.59 31.50 -9.75
C PRO A 177 -11.73 30.41 -10.80
N LEU A 178 -12.97 30.13 -11.24
CA LEU A 178 -13.29 29.06 -12.15
C LEU A 178 -12.52 29.15 -13.48
N GLU A 179 -12.36 30.35 -14.04
CA GLU A 179 -11.68 30.62 -15.32
C GLU A 179 -10.26 30.07 -15.41
N HIS A 180 -9.56 29.96 -14.27
CA HIS A 180 -8.16 29.50 -14.20
C HIS A 180 -8.00 28.23 -13.37
N MET A 181 -9.07 27.73 -12.77
CA MET A 181 -9.05 26.63 -11.81
C MET A 181 -8.43 25.37 -12.40
N GLU A 182 -8.78 25.01 -13.63
CA GLU A 182 -8.24 23.82 -14.30
C GLU A 182 -6.72 23.87 -14.42
N TYR A 183 -6.16 25.02 -14.84
CA TYR A 183 -4.71 25.16 -14.98
C TYR A 183 -3.98 25.02 -13.64
N PHE A 184 -4.55 25.60 -12.56
CA PHE A 184 -3.98 25.46 -11.23
C PHE A 184 -4.13 24.07 -10.67
N LEU A 185 -5.23 23.36 -10.93
CA LEU A 185 -5.43 21.98 -10.55
C LEU A 185 -4.42 21.07 -11.25
N TYR A 186 -4.26 21.18 -12.58
CA TYR A 186 -3.27 20.42 -13.33
C TYR A 186 -1.85 20.70 -12.87
N GLY A 187 -1.50 21.97 -12.78
CA GLY A 187 -0.14 22.38 -12.39
C GLY A 187 0.22 21.93 -10.99
N SER A 188 -0.63 22.20 -10.01
CA SER A 188 -0.39 21.81 -8.62
C SER A 188 -0.41 20.28 -8.44
N ALA A 189 -1.39 19.57 -8.99
CA ALA A 189 -1.43 18.12 -8.91
C ALA A 189 -0.16 17.49 -9.52
N THR A 190 0.27 17.95 -10.69
CA THR A 190 1.52 17.48 -11.31
C THR A 190 2.74 17.69 -10.41
N VAL A 191 2.89 18.88 -9.81
CA VAL A 191 3.99 19.16 -8.89
C VAL A 191 3.92 18.27 -7.65
N PHE A 192 2.74 18.09 -7.06
CA PHE A 192 2.58 17.22 -5.90
C PHE A 192 2.84 15.74 -6.21
N LEU A 193 2.45 15.26 -7.41
CA LEU A 193 2.78 13.91 -7.87
C LEU A 193 4.30 13.73 -8.05
N MET A 194 5.00 14.73 -8.59
CA MET A 194 6.46 14.70 -8.67
C MET A 194 7.12 14.63 -7.30
N LEU A 195 6.64 15.45 -6.35
CA LEU A 195 7.14 15.44 -4.97
C LEU A 195 6.86 14.12 -4.27
N LEU A 196 5.65 13.58 -4.44
CA LEU A 196 5.29 12.26 -3.90
C LEU A 196 6.17 11.15 -4.48
N GLY A 197 6.39 11.16 -5.80
CA GLY A 197 7.28 10.20 -6.47
C GLY A 197 8.72 10.28 -5.98
N ALA A 198 9.23 11.50 -5.78
CA ALA A 198 10.57 11.72 -5.25
C ALA A 198 10.69 11.24 -3.79
N LEU A 199 9.71 11.58 -2.95
CA LEU A 199 9.68 11.19 -1.54
C LEU A 199 9.56 9.67 -1.38
N ALA A 200 8.65 9.05 -2.13
CA ALA A 200 8.47 7.60 -2.14
C ALA A 200 9.74 6.85 -2.56
N ALA A 201 10.40 7.34 -3.61
CA ALA A 201 11.66 6.75 -4.09
C ALA A 201 12.81 6.92 -3.07
N LYS A 202 12.91 8.10 -2.46
CA LYS A 202 13.93 8.38 -1.44
C LYS A 202 13.76 7.49 -0.19
N THR A 203 12.53 7.35 0.29
CA THR A 203 12.22 6.53 1.48
C THR A 203 12.32 5.03 1.21
N GLY A 204 12.00 4.60 -0.02
CA GLY A 204 12.09 3.19 -0.47
C GLY A 204 13.43 2.81 -1.10
N GLY A 205 14.43 3.70 -1.13
CA GLY A 205 15.76 3.41 -1.69
C GLY A 205 15.78 3.17 -3.21
N SER A 206 14.76 3.65 -3.96
CA SER A 206 14.63 3.41 -5.40
C SER A 206 15.07 4.61 -6.26
N ASN A 207 15.10 4.43 -7.59
CA ASN A 207 15.50 5.50 -8.49
C ASN A 207 14.43 6.61 -8.55
N ILE A 208 14.81 7.79 -8.06
CA ILE A 208 13.93 8.97 -7.92
C ILE A 208 13.36 9.40 -9.29
N LEU A 209 14.20 9.51 -10.33
CA LEU A 209 13.74 9.98 -11.63
C LEU A 209 12.72 9.04 -12.28
N LYS A 210 12.97 7.71 -12.19
CA LYS A 210 12.03 6.71 -12.71
C LYS A 210 10.68 6.76 -11.96
N ALA A 211 10.71 6.97 -10.64
CA ALA A 211 9.49 7.07 -9.84
C ALA A 211 8.69 8.33 -10.19
N ILE A 212 9.35 9.50 -10.30
CA ILE A 212 8.73 10.76 -10.72
C ILE A 212 8.07 10.59 -12.09
N ILE A 213 8.81 10.13 -13.10
CA ILE A 213 8.28 9.97 -14.46
C ILE A 213 7.06 9.05 -14.47
N ARG A 214 7.13 7.91 -13.78
CA ARG A 214 6.03 6.93 -13.73
C ARG A 214 4.76 7.52 -13.11
N ILE A 215 4.87 8.15 -11.95
CA ILE A 215 3.71 8.68 -11.23
C ILE A 215 3.12 9.87 -11.99
N THR A 216 3.96 10.78 -12.47
CA THR A 216 3.53 11.99 -13.19
C THR A 216 2.89 11.64 -14.53
N PHE A 217 3.46 10.70 -15.29
CA PHE A 217 2.91 10.27 -16.56
C PHE A 217 1.48 9.71 -16.40
N TRP A 218 1.31 8.72 -15.55
CA TRP A 218 0.00 8.11 -15.34
C TRP A 218 -1.01 9.09 -14.71
N GLY A 219 -0.54 9.97 -13.81
CA GLY A 219 -1.37 11.01 -13.23
C GLY A 219 -1.87 12.01 -14.26
N THR A 220 -1.00 12.49 -15.15
CA THR A 220 -1.37 13.40 -16.24
C THR A 220 -2.37 12.74 -17.20
N VAL A 221 -2.16 11.47 -17.54
CA VAL A 221 -3.10 10.71 -18.38
C VAL A 221 -4.47 10.60 -17.73
N ALA A 222 -4.53 10.25 -16.45
CA ALA A 222 -5.80 10.11 -15.73
C ALA A 222 -6.57 11.43 -15.67
N MET A 223 -5.91 12.53 -15.28
CA MET A 223 -6.52 13.86 -15.26
C MET A 223 -6.99 14.31 -16.64
N GLY A 224 -6.20 14.05 -17.70
CA GLY A 224 -6.53 14.38 -19.06
C GLY A 224 -7.77 13.65 -19.58
N LEU A 225 -7.89 12.34 -19.29
CA LEU A 225 -9.08 11.55 -19.65
C LEU A 225 -10.33 12.04 -18.92
N THR A 226 -10.19 12.43 -17.65
CA THR A 226 -11.33 12.94 -16.87
C THR A 226 -11.76 14.32 -17.35
N ALA A 227 -10.83 15.22 -17.72
CA ALA A 227 -11.16 16.50 -18.34
C ALA A 227 -11.89 16.31 -19.67
N LEU A 228 -11.40 15.38 -20.51
CA LEU A 228 -12.08 15.05 -21.78
C LEU A 228 -13.50 14.54 -21.55
N ALA A 229 -13.69 13.67 -20.54
CA ALA A 229 -15.03 13.22 -20.18
C ALA A 229 -15.91 14.38 -19.73
N GLY A 230 -15.43 15.28 -18.86
CA GLY A 230 -16.14 16.47 -18.41
C GLY A 230 -16.55 17.37 -19.58
N TYR A 231 -15.63 17.63 -20.50
CA TYR A 231 -15.90 18.43 -21.70
C TYR A 231 -16.98 17.80 -22.62
N LEU A 232 -16.88 16.48 -22.86
CA LEU A 232 -17.82 15.79 -23.75
C LEU A 232 -19.25 15.71 -23.17
N PHE A 233 -19.37 15.50 -21.86
CA PHE A 233 -20.67 15.39 -21.22
C PHE A 233 -21.23 16.75 -20.76
N GLY A 234 -20.38 17.71 -20.38
CA GLY A 234 -20.80 19.06 -20.03
C GLY A 234 -21.34 19.86 -21.20
N ALA A 235 -20.83 19.63 -22.41
CA ALA A 235 -21.37 20.29 -23.62
C ALA A 235 -22.75 19.74 -24.07
N SER A 236 -23.24 18.69 -23.43
CA SER A 236 -24.48 17.99 -23.81
C SER A 236 -25.65 18.27 -22.85
N VAL A 237 -25.41 19.08 -21.79
CA VAL A 237 -26.41 19.48 -20.79
C VAL A 237 -26.61 20.98 -20.85
#